data_003c1077ea779b3faaf58b6bae1bbf15
#
_entry.id   003c1077ea779b3faaf58b6bae1bbf15
#
_cell.length_a   1.000
_cell.length_b   1.000
_cell.length_c   1.000
_cell.angle_alpha   90.00
_cell.angle_beta   90.00
_cell.angle_gamma   90.00
#
_symmetry.space_group_name_H-M   'P 1'
#
loop_
_entity.id
_entity.type
_entity.pdbx_description
1 polymer ?
#
loop_
_entity_poly.entity_id
_entity_poly.type
_entity_poly.pdbx_seq_one_letter_code
_entity_poly.pdbx_strand_id
1 'polypeptide(L)'
;VTQFSAEDLEAQGTVSMAQVVQNLTFNNGTAVTNSIQGVTSTISNFNLRGLGPRATLTLIDGKRVAADTTQALLPASALQRMEIVTDGAAALYGTDAVAGVVNLIPYQSYDGLEVEVFNEGDSRGDFGRTESSFLGGRSFGDVDLVVAGSYIDSSTLAWNERPDYVRSGLTHNGGGNPGNYLVPQRDANGDLTGGSASRPDPNCGRETEADQVSAGNNPWGNLLGGRCFMSFGDTRDFQPATQTSSLYGNLNWDVSEDVTFRSQVIWNRQLYQNRNNPSNPGARSEALAVVRGELPGNTFR
;
A
#
# COMPACT_ATOMS: atom_id res chain seq x y z
N VAL A 1 -19.15 6.34 21.52
CA VAL A 1 -18.99 6.74 20.13
C VAL A 1 -18.02 7.91 20.10
N THR A 2 -16.94 7.80 19.34
CA THR A 2 -16.01 8.91 19.08
C THR A 2 -16.37 9.49 17.72
N GLN A 3 -16.41 10.82 17.62
CA GLN A 3 -16.78 11.51 16.39
C GLN A 3 -15.67 12.48 16.00
N PHE A 4 -15.39 12.56 14.71
CA PHE A 4 -14.45 13.49 14.09
C PHE A 4 -15.20 14.24 12.99
N SER A 5 -15.21 15.56 13.06
CA SER A 5 -15.75 16.41 12.00
C SER A 5 -14.76 16.53 10.82
N ALA A 6 -15.21 17.05 9.69
CA ALA A 6 -14.34 17.41 8.58
C ALA A 6 -13.23 18.37 9.02
N GLU A 7 -13.58 19.39 9.80
CA GLU A 7 -12.64 20.37 10.36
C GLU A 7 -11.56 19.73 11.25
N ASP A 8 -11.93 18.73 12.07
CA ASP A 8 -10.97 18.00 12.91
C ASP A 8 -9.96 17.22 12.07
N LEU A 9 -10.39 16.69 10.92
CA LEU A 9 -9.56 15.93 10.00
C LEU A 9 -8.66 16.87 9.18
N GLU A 10 -9.18 17.97 8.70
CA GLU A 10 -8.41 19.00 7.99
C GLU A 10 -7.35 19.63 8.89
N ALA A 11 -7.67 19.91 10.16
CA ALA A 11 -6.72 20.41 11.13
C ALA A 11 -5.52 19.47 11.38
N GLN A 12 -5.68 18.18 11.08
CA GLN A 12 -4.61 17.18 11.10
C GLN A 12 -3.80 17.13 9.79
N GLY A 13 -4.11 17.99 8.81
CA GLY A 13 -3.49 18.00 7.49
C GLY A 13 -3.86 16.78 6.65
N THR A 14 -5.05 16.20 6.88
CA THR A 14 -5.51 15.04 6.13
C THR A 14 -6.24 15.49 4.86
N VAL A 15 -5.64 15.21 3.72
CA VAL A 15 -6.20 15.49 2.39
C VAL A 15 -6.71 14.24 1.67
N SER A 16 -6.44 13.06 2.22
CA SER A 16 -6.92 11.78 1.65
C SER A 16 -7.44 10.81 2.71
N MET A 17 -8.34 9.91 2.31
CA MET A 17 -8.83 8.85 3.20
C MET A 17 -7.72 7.94 3.74
N ALA A 18 -6.63 7.75 2.99
CA ALA A 18 -5.47 7.00 3.47
C ALA A 18 -4.79 7.70 4.65
N GLN A 19 -4.64 9.03 4.59
CA GLN A 19 -4.08 9.82 5.70
C GLN A 19 -5.02 9.84 6.90
N VAL A 20 -6.33 9.95 6.68
CA VAL A 20 -7.32 9.81 7.76
C VAL A 20 -7.10 8.51 8.52
N VAL A 21 -6.97 7.38 7.82
CA VAL A 21 -6.72 6.07 8.43
C VAL A 21 -5.41 6.03 9.21
N GLN A 22 -4.34 6.63 8.66
CA GLN A 22 -3.01 6.63 9.27
C GLN A 22 -2.91 7.50 10.53
N ASN A 23 -3.65 8.61 10.56
CA ASN A 23 -3.61 9.56 11.67
C ASN A 23 -4.47 9.16 12.86
N LEU A 24 -5.35 8.17 12.72
CA LEU A 24 -6.17 7.68 13.82
C LEU A 24 -5.34 6.91 14.85
N THR A 25 -5.28 7.40 16.07
CA THR A 25 -4.44 6.84 17.16
C THR A 25 -4.83 5.44 17.60
N PHE A 26 -6.07 5.03 17.40
CA PHE A 26 -6.58 3.69 17.71
C PHE A 26 -6.59 2.74 16.52
N ASN A 27 -6.11 3.21 15.37
CA ASN A 27 -5.95 2.41 14.17
C ASN A 27 -4.52 1.87 14.14
N ASN A 28 -4.34 0.57 14.30
CA ASN A 28 -3.02 -0.03 14.53
C ASN A 28 -2.79 -1.24 13.62
N GLY A 29 -1.51 -1.52 13.36
CA GLY A 29 -1.08 -2.71 12.65
C GLY A 29 -0.64 -2.46 11.21
N THR A 30 -0.26 -3.53 10.54
CA THR A 30 0.39 -3.50 9.23
C THR A 30 -0.52 -3.10 8.07
N ALA A 31 -1.83 -3.14 8.26
CA ALA A 31 -2.80 -2.76 7.23
C ALA A 31 -3.03 -1.23 7.12
N VAL A 32 -2.37 -0.45 7.99
CA VAL A 32 -2.56 1.00 8.11
C VAL A 32 -1.61 1.79 7.20
N THR A 33 -0.51 1.17 6.77
CA THR A 33 0.53 1.84 5.97
C THR A 33 0.56 1.35 4.54
N ASN A 34 0.91 2.24 3.61
CA ASN A 34 1.05 1.92 2.18
C ASN A 34 2.33 1.14 1.86
N SER A 35 3.28 1.06 2.78
CA SER A 35 4.55 0.37 2.58
C SER A 35 4.94 -0.43 3.80
N ILE A 36 5.08 -1.74 3.64
CA ILE A 36 5.60 -2.63 4.68
C ILE A 36 6.71 -3.46 4.05
N GLN A 37 7.90 -3.41 4.66
CA GLN A 37 9.07 -4.28 4.40
C GLN A 37 8.97 -5.16 3.13
N GLY A 38 8.99 -4.53 1.96
CA GLY A 38 9.04 -5.23 0.69
C GLY A 38 7.72 -5.79 0.14
N VAL A 39 6.63 -5.51 0.80
CA VAL A 39 5.30 -5.68 0.23
C VAL A 39 4.66 -4.30 0.21
N THR A 40 4.75 -3.64 -0.91
CA THR A 40 3.98 -2.41 -1.12
C THR A 40 2.52 -2.80 -1.23
N SER A 41 1.77 -2.45 -0.23
CA SER A 41 0.32 -2.54 -0.26
C SER A 41 -0.22 -1.13 -0.46
N THR A 42 -0.97 -0.92 -1.50
CA THR A 42 -1.79 0.29 -1.67
C THR A 42 -3.04 0.25 -0.81
N ILE A 43 -3.17 -0.83 -0.03
CA ILE A 43 -4.34 -1.10 0.79
C ILE A 43 -4.14 -0.39 2.12
N SER A 44 -4.92 0.65 2.36
CA SER A 44 -5.08 1.26 3.66
C SER A 44 -6.47 0.89 4.18
N ASN A 45 -6.54 0.28 5.35
CA ASN A 45 -7.79 -0.17 5.94
C ASN A 45 -7.94 0.33 7.37
N PHE A 46 -9.16 0.51 7.80
CA PHE A 46 -9.44 0.65 9.23
C PHE A 46 -9.14 -0.67 9.93
N ASN A 47 -8.30 -0.60 10.95
CA ASN A 47 -7.89 -1.72 11.76
C ASN A 47 -7.91 -1.32 13.24
N LEU A 48 -9.10 -1.25 13.78
CA LEU A 48 -9.30 -0.84 15.16
C LEU A 48 -8.66 -1.84 16.12
N ARG A 49 -7.89 -1.33 17.07
CA ARG A 49 -7.20 -2.13 18.11
C ARG A 49 -6.22 -3.17 17.57
N GLY A 50 -5.88 -3.13 16.29
CA GLY A 50 -4.97 -4.11 15.69
C GLY A 50 -5.54 -5.53 15.54
N LEU A 51 -6.86 -5.73 15.66
CA LEU A 51 -7.50 -7.04 15.56
C LEU A 51 -7.66 -7.54 14.12
N GLY A 52 -7.21 -6.77 13.17
CA GLY A 52 -7.29 -7.05 11.74
C GLY A 52 -8.44 -6.30 11.04
N PRO A 53 -8.25 -5.96 9.75
CA PRO A 53 -9.25 -5.21 9.00
C PRO A 53 -10.61 -5.92 8.88
N ARG A 54 -10.60 -7.26 8.88
CA ARG A 54 -11.84 -8.07 8.80
C ARG A 54 -12.68 -8.03 10.07
N ALA A 55 -12.11 -7.57 11.19
CA ALA A 55 -12.82 -7.40 12.45
C ALA A 55 -13.37 -5.98 12.63
N THR A 56 -13.06 -5.06 11.70
CA THR A 56 -13.51 -3.67 11.69
C THR A 56 -14.49 -3.45 10.56
N LEU A 57 -15.74 -3.20 10.89
CA LEU A 57 -16.77 -2.93 9.90
C LEU A 57 -16.75 -1.46 9.46
N THR A 58 -16.65 -1.24 8.16
CA THR A 58 -16.77 0.11 7.57
C THR A 58 -18.15 0.29 6.96
N LEU A 59 -18.78 1.40 7.29
CA LEU A 59 -20.07 1.81 6.76
C LEU A 59 -19.94 3.15 6.05
N ILE A 60 -20.79 3.41 5.06
CA ILE A 60 -21.05 4.72 4.50
C ILE A 60 -22.52 5.04 4.73
N ASP A 61 -22.79 6.13 5.44
CA ASP A 61 -24.14 6.54 5.81
C ASP A 61 -24.97 5.39 6.42
N GLY A 62 -24.34 4.63 7.34
CA GLY A 62 -24.93 3.48 7.99
C GLY A 62 -25.09 2.22 7.13
N LYS A 63 -24.68 2.25 5.86
CA LYS A 63 -24.82 1.13 4.92
C LYS A 63 -23.49 0.40 4.77
N ARG A 64 -23.52 -0.95 4.73
CA ARG A 64 -22.34 -1.76 4.43
C ARG A 64 -21.86 -1.51 3.02
N VAL A 65 -20.56 -1.42 2.84
CA VAL A 65 -19.93 -1.28 1.52
C VAL A 65 -19.06 -2.49 1.22
N ALA A 66 -19.12 -2.94 -0.03
CA ALA A 66 -18.28 -4.00 -0.54
C ALA A 66 -17.01 -3.38 -1.15
N ALA A 67 -16.18 -2.76 -0.29
CA ALA A 67 -14.92 -2.19 -0.72
C ALA A 67 -13.77 -2.82 0.05
N ASP A 68 -12.75 -3.24 -0.66
CA ASP A 68 -11.57 -3.89 -0.08
C ASP A 68 -10.58 -2.89 0.53
N THR A 69 -10.74 -1.60 0.24
CA THR A 69 -9.82 -0.55 0.71
C THR A 69 -10.57 0.73 1.06
N THR A 70 -10.06 1.48 2.04
CA THR A 70 -10.63 2.78 2.42
C THR A 70 -10.49 3.83 1.31
N GLN A 71 -9.49 3.70 0.46
CA GLN A 71 -9.27 4.61 -0.68
C GLN A 71 -10.35 4.47 -1.76
N ALA A 72 -11.02 3.32 -1.81
CA ALA A 72 -12.12 3.06 -2.74
C ALA A 72 -13.50 3.45 -2.17
N LEU A 73 -13.57 4.06 -0.99
CA LEU A 73 -14.84 4.37 -0.36
C LEU A 73 -15.43 5.68 -0.87
N LEU A 74 -14.80 6.80 -0.60
CA LEU A 74 -15.24 8.13 -1.05
C LEU A 74 -14.07 9.12 -1.03
N PRO A 75 -14.13 10.23 -1.80
CA PRO A 75 -13.15 11.31 -1.66
C PRO A 75 -13.23 11.92 -0.25
N ALA A 76 -12.08 12.31 0.31
CA ALA A 76 -12.06 12.93 1.65
C ALA A 76 -12.90 14.21 1.70
N SER A 77 -12.92 14.99 0.63
CA SER A 77 -13.75 16.20 0.49
C SER A 77 -15.26 15.95 0.60
N ALA A 78 -15.72 14.70 0.36
CA ALA A 78 -17.12 14.34 0.55
C ALA A 78 -17.48 14.03 2.00
N LEU A 79 -16.49 13.86 2.88
CA LEU A 79 -16.71 13.41 4.26
C LEU A 79 -17.12 14.58 5.16
N GLN A 80 -18.33 14.58 5.65
CA GLN A 80 -18.81 15.55 6.62
C GLN A 80 -18.31 15.23 8.03
N ARG A 81 -18.36 13.93 8.41
CA ARG A 81 -17.90 13.44 9.70
C ARG A 81 -17.65 11.93 9.66
N MET A 82 -16.90 11.47 10.61
CA MET A 82 -16.63 10.06 10.87
C MET A 82 -17.05 9.71 12.29
N GLU A 83 -17.76 8.61 12.44
CA GLU A 83 -18.22 8.09 13.73
C GLU A 83 -17.60 6.72 13.99
N ILE A 84 -17.03 6.54 15.17
CA ILE A 84 -16.35 5.29 15.53
C ILE A 84 -16.97 4.72 16.79
N VAL A 85 -17.40 3.46 16.70
CA VAL A 85 -17.93 2.68 17.80
C VAL A 85 -17.00 1.53 18.08
N THR A 86 -16.32 1.57 19.22
CA THR A 86 -15.33 0.56 19.59
C THR A 86 -15.88 -0.58 20.43
N ASP A 87 -17.04 -0.39 21.05
CA ASP A 87 -17.63 -1.34 22.00
C ASP A 87 -19.10 -1.60 21.70
N GLY A 88 -19.51 -2.86 21.83
CA GLY A 88 -20.90 -3.28 21.66
C GLY A 88 -21.40 -3.38 20.21
N ALA A 89 -20.60 -3.00 19.23
CA ALA A 89 -20.98 -3.00 17.83
C ALA A 89 -21.29 -4.42 17.29
N ALA A 90 -20.58 -5.42 17.78
CA ALA A 90 -20.79 -6.82 17.39
C ALA A 90 -22.21 -7.34 17.70
N ALA A 91 -22.88 -6.78 18.71
CA ALA A 91 -24.24 -7.14 19.05
C ALA A 91 -25.26 -6.74 17.96
N LEU A 92 -24.97 -5.65 17.22
CA LEU A 92 -25.83 -5.14 16.15
C LEU A 92 -25.40 -5.61 14.76
N TYR A 93 -24.08 -5.68 14.53
CA TYR A 93 -23.50 -5.89 13.19
C TYR A 93 -22.86 -7.26 13.00
N GLY A 94 -22.79 -8.08 14.07
CA GLY A 94 -22.21 -9.43 14.01
C GLY A 94 -20.69 -9.47 14.06
N THR A 95 -20.13 -10.56 13.57
CA THR A 95 -18.69 -10.89 13.68
C THR A 95 -17.76 -9.92 12.96
N ASP A 96 -18.25 -9.19 11.96
CA ASP A 96 -17.46 -8.24 11.19
C ASP A 96 -17.13 -6.96 11.99
N ALA A 97 -17.82 -6.74 13.11
CA ALA A 97 -17.68 -5.57 13.97
C ALA A 97 -17.10 -5.87 15.35
N VAL A 98 -16.32 -6.95 15.50
CA VAL A 98 -15.73 -7.35 16.78
C VAL A 98 -14.73 -6.31 17.29
N ALA A 99 -13.93 -5.71 16.41
CA ALA A 99 -13.02 -4.62 16.75
C ALA A 99 -13.74 -3.26 16.86
N GLY A 100 -14.87 -3.12 16.19
CA GLY A 100 -15.67 -1.91 16.15
C GLY A 100 -16.23 -1.60 14.76
N VAL A 101 -16.89 -0.46 14.67
CA VAL A 101 -17.48 0.08 13.44
C VAL A 101 -16.92 1.46 13.18
N VAL A 102 -16.58 1.74 11.93
CA VAL A 102 -16.29 3.07 11.41
C VAL A 102 -17.38 3.43 10.42
N ASN A 103 -18.14 4.47 10.72
CA ASN A 103 -19.21 4.97 9.87
C ASN A 103 -18.78 6.31 9.26
N LEU A 104 -18.62 6.34 7.96
CA LEU A 104 -18.29 7.53 7.18
C LEU A 104 -19.58 8.20 6.75
N ILE A 105 -19.81 9.41 7.22
CA ILE A 105 -21.00 10.17 6.90
C ILE A 105 -20.64 11.28 5.93
N PRO A 106 -21.01 11.13 4.64
CA PRO A 106 -20.75 12.16 3.65
C PRO A 106 -21.75 13.31 3.76
N TYR A 107 -21.42 14.43 3.14
CA TYR A 107 -22.33 15.55 2.99
C TYR A 107 -23.58 15.11 2.24
N GLN A 108 -24.74 15.34 2.85
CA GLN A 108 -26.06 15.10 2.24
C GLN A 108 -26.68 16.39 1.69
N SER A 109 -26.30 17.53 2.23
CA SER A 109 -26.58 18.88 1.73
C SER A 109 -25.33 19.73 1.91
N TYR A 110 -25.11 20.65 1.00
CA TYR A 110 -24.02 21.62 1.02
C TYR A 110 -24.46 22.82 0.18
N ASP A 111 -24.10 24.03 0.58
CA ASP A 111 -24.39 25.23 -0.21
C ASP A 111 -23.09 26.00 -0.42
N GLY A 112 -22.49 25.88 -1.59
CA GLY A 112 -21.24 26.51 -1.92
C GLY A 112 -20.39 25.67 -2.86
N LEU A 113 -19.15 26.15 -3.07
CA LEU A 113 -18.09 25.48 -3.82
C LEU A 113 -16.78 25.68 -3.08
N GLU A 114 -16.12 24.57 -2.78
CA GLU A 114 -14.78 24.51 -2.23
C GLU A 114 -13.85 23.78 -3.19
N VAL A 115 -12.64 24.29 -3.37
CA VAL A 115 -11.62 23.67 -4.21
C VAL A 115 -10.31 23.74 -3.46
N GLU A 116 -9.64 22.62 -3.33
CA GLU A 116 -8.36 22.51 -2.67
C GLU A 116 -7.32 21.92 -3.62
N VAL A 117 -6.10 22.45 -3.58
CA VAL A 117 -4.94 21.90 -4.29
C VAL A 117 -3.77 21.80 -3.32
N PHE A 118 -3.30 20.62 -3.13
CA PHE A 118 -2.17 20.32 -2.25
C PHE A 118 -1.00 19.79 -3.08
N ASN A 119 0.22 20.29 -2.80
CA ASN A 119 1.44 19.79 -3.43
C ASN A 119 2.45 19.46 -2.34
N GLU A 120 3.00 18.27 -2.43
CA GLU A 120 4.04 17.77 -1.57
C GLU A 120 5.26 17.37 -2.42
N GLY A 121 6.45 17.67 -1.93
CA GLY A 121 7.68 17.23 -2.56
C GLY A 121 8.79 17.13 -1.52
N ASP A 122 9.77 16.30 -1.82
CA ASP A 122 10.95 16.22 -0.98
C ASP A 122 12.02 17.23 -1.42
N SER A 123 12.96 17.52 -0.51
CA SER A 123 14.02 18.51 -0.75
C SER A 123 15.05 18.07 -1.83
N ARG A 124 15.03 16.81 -2.23
CA ARG A 124 15.93 16.25 -3.26
C ARG A 124 15.29 16.24 -4.64
N GLY A 125 13.96 16.41 -4.71
CA GLY A 125 13.20 16.34 -5.96
C GLY A 125 12.94 14.90 -6.46
N ASP A 126 13.18 13.90 -5.63
CA ASP A 126 13.00 12.49 -5.97
C ASP A 126 11.54 12.05 -5.85
N PHE A 127 10.76 12.75 -5.05
CA PHE A 127 9.35 12.45 -4.80
C PHE A 127 8.49 13.70 -4.94
N GLY A 128 7.35 13.54 -5.57
CA GLY A 128 6.31 14.58 -5.67
C GLY A 128 4.92 13.97 -5.61
N ARG A 129 4.01 14.69 -4.95
CA ARG A 129 2.59 14.34 -4.88
C ARG A 129 1.78 15.60 -5.08
N THR A 130 0.81 15.51 -5.97
CA THR A 130 -0.21 16.52 -6.18
C THR A 130 -1.57 15.92 -5.87
N GLU A 131 -2.36 16.65 -5.12
CA GLU A 131 -3.74 16.32 -4.81
C GLU A 131 -4.63 17.51 -5.13
N SER A 132 -5.73 17.27 -5.81
CA SER A 132 -6.74 18.26 -6.12
C SER A 132 -8.09 17.71 -5.71
N SER A 133 -8.87 18.49 -5.01
CA SER A 133 -10.21 18.11 -4.60
C SER A 133 -11.20 19.24 -4.77
N PHE A 134 -12.47 18.88 -4.86
CA PHE A 134 -13.58 19.83 -4.84
C PHE A 134 -14.76 19.25 -4.06
N LEU A 135 -15.52 20.13 -3.45
CA LEU A 135 -16.83 19.90 -2.89
C LEU A 135 -17.75 21.02 -3.36
N GLY A 136 -18.85 20.66 -3.97
CA GLY A 136 -19.85 21.61 -4.42
C GLY A 136 -21.26 21.10 -4.15
N GLY A 137 -22.14 22.00 -3.84
CA GLY A 137 -23.54 21.65 -3.60
C GLY A 137 -24.46 22.83 -3.63
N ARG A 138 -25.74 22.55 -3.70
CA ARG A 138 -26.80 23.55 -3.62
C ARG A 138 -28.14 22.92 -3.31
N SER A 139 -28.93 23.65 -2.52
CA SER A 139 -30.34 23.35 -2.28
C SER A 139 -31.23 24.15 -3.23
N PHE A 140 -32.15 23.47 -3.88
CA PHE A 140 -33.12 24.04 -4.81
C PHE A 140 -34.55 23.70 -4.33
N GLY A 141 -35.05 24.44 -3.39
CA GLY A 141 -36.38 24.12 -2.75
C GLY A 141 -36.32 22.75 -2.06
N ASP A 142 -37.01 21.78 -2.61
CA ASP A 142 -37.12 20.43 -2.05
C ASP A 142 -36.01 19.47 -2.54
N VAL A 143 -35.01 19.98 -3.22
CA VAL A 143 -33.91 19.20 -3.78
C VAL A 143 -32.56 19.65 -3.25
N ASP A 144 -31.82 18.76 -2.62
CA ASP A 144 -30.43 18.94 -2.25
C ASP A 144 -29.51 18.13 -3.17
N LEU A 145 -28.56 18.81 -3.78
CA LEU A 145 -27.54 18.19 -4.63
C LEU A 145 -26.15 18.47 -4.05
N VAL A 146 -25.35 17.42 -3.92
CA VAL A 146 -23.94 17.49 -3.52
C VAL A 146 -23.10 16.69 -4.50
N VAL A 147 -22.01 17.27 -4.97
CA VAL A 147 -20.99 16.59 -5.79
C VAL A 147 -19.62 16.89 -5.19
N ALA A 148 -18.83 15.86 -4.99
CA ALA A 148 -17.44 15.99 -4.55
C ALA A 148 -16.53 15.08 -5.36
N GLY A 149 -15.27 15.46 -5.48
CA GLY A 149 -14.29 14.63 -6.18
C GLY A 149 -12.87 14.92 -5.75
N SER A 150 -11.98 13.98 -6.01
CA SER A 150 -10.55 14.15 -5.78
C SER A 150 -9.74 13.47 -6.87
N TYR A 151 -8.59 14.04 -7.14
CA TYR A 151 -7.55 13.47 -7.99
C TYR A 151 -6.22 13.54 -7.25
N ILE A 152 -5.56 12.41 -7.11
CA ILE A 152 -4.26 12.25 -6.45
C ILE A 152 -3.31 11.65 -7.48
N ASP A 153 -2.16 12.31 -7.66
CA ASP A 153 -1.05 11.82 -8.47
C ASP A 153 0.23 11.87 -7.63
N SER A 154 0.87 10.75 -7.44
CA SER A 154 2.15 10.67 -6.73
C SER A 154 3.18 9.90 -7.53
N SER A 155 4.39 10.44 -7.59
CA SER A 155 5.53 9.77 -8.20
C SER A 155 6.03 8.59 -7.37
N THR A 156 6.81 7.74 -8.00
CA THR A 156 7.55 6.68 -7.29
C THR A 156 8.64 7.30 -6.42
N LEU A 157 8.82 6.77 -5.22
CA LEU A 157 10.02 6.94 -4.43
C LEU A 157 10.76 5.60 -4.38
N ALA A 158 11.90 5.51 -5.03
CA ALA A 158 12.68 4.29 -5.05
C ALA A 158 13.57 4.16 -3.80
N TRP A 159 13.89 2.92 -3.39
CA TRP A 159 14.76 2.68 -2.25
C TRP A 159 16.17 3.21 -2.46
N ASN A 160 16.70 3.14 -3.70
CA ASN A 160 18.03 3.62 -4.03
C ASN A 160 18.16 5.16 -3.95
N GLU A 161 17.05 5.89 -3.95
CA GLU A 161 17.02 7.33 -3.69
C GLU A 161 17.18 7.67 -2.19
N ARG A 162 17.20 6.63 -1.35
CA ARG A 162 17.41 6.72 0.10
C ARG A 162 18.55 5.82 0.57
N PRO A 163 19.81 6.17 0.25
CA PRO A 163 20.96 5.31 0.49
C PRO A 163 21.16 4.90 1.95
N ASP A 164 20.72 5.72 2.91
CA ASP A 164 20.81 5.41 4.33
C ASP A 164 19.93 4.21 4.73
N TYR A 165 18.77 4.06 4.10
CA TYR A 165 17.90 2.90 4.29
C TYR A 165 18.49 1.65 3.63
N VAL A 166 19.09 1.80 2.45
CA VAL A 166 19.73 0.69 1.74
C VAL A 166 20.92 0.16 2.51
N ARG A 167 21.75 1.03 3.09
CA ARG A 167 22.90 0.68 3.93
C ARG A 167 22.54 -0.07 5.21
N SER A 168 21.32 0.05 5.69
CA SER A 168 20.89 -0.63 6.92
C SER A 168 20.89 -2.16 6.84
N GLY A 169 21.19 -2.74 5.68
CA GLY A 169 21.27 -4.19 5.46
C GLY A 169 19.91 -4.90 5.43
N LEU A 170 18.81 -4.17 5.58
CA LEU A 170 17.46 -4.74 5.57
C LEU A 170 17.00 -5.24 4.20
N THR A 171 17.77 -4.94 3.15
CA THR A 171 17.43 -5.22 1.75
C THR A 171 18.12 -6.45 1.17
N HIS A 172 18.92 -7.16 1.96
CA HIS A 172 19.70 -8.31 1.47
C HIS A 172 18.93 -9.62 1.60
N ASN A 173 18.99 -10.45 0.56
CA ASN A 173 18.40 -11.78 0.57
C ASN A 173 19.34 -12.77 -0.14
N GLY A 174 19.45 -13.99 0.36
CA GLY A 174 20.24 -15.06 -0.23
C GLY A 174 19.66 -15.70 -1.49
N GLY A 175 18.48 -15.26 -1.92
CA GLY A 175 17.90 -15.57 -3.22
C GLY A 175 18.08 -14.41 -4.19
N GLY A 176 18.06 -14.68 -5.47
CA GLY A 176 18.17 -13.64 -6.51
C GLY A 176 19.19 -14.01 -7.58
N ASN A 177 19.53 -13.02 -8.42
CA ASN A 177 20.52 -13.18 -9.49
C ASN A 177 21.44 -11.92 -9.49
N PRO A 178 22.71 -12.03 -9.11
CA PRO A 178 23.39 -13.27 -8.70
C PRO A 178 22.90 -13.84 -7.36
N GLY A 179 23.03 -15.13 -7.18
CA GLY A 179 22.49 -15.84 -6.01
C GLY A 179 23.31 -17.07 -5.64
N ASN A 180 22.65 -18.11 -5.13
CA ASN A 180 23.29 -19.35 -4.76
C ASN A 180 22.69 -20.51 -5.57
N TYR A 181 23.55 -21.41 -6.03
CA TYR A 181 23.18 -22.63 -6.73
C TYR A 181 23.20 -23.81 -5.77
N LEU A 182 22.24 -24.71 -5.92
CA LEU A 182 22.30 -26.03 -5.30
C LEU A 182 23.02 -26.99 -6.24
N VAL A 183 24.22 -27.36 -5.88
CA VAL A 183 25.07 -28.28 -6.64
C VAL A 183 24.93 -29.67 -6.03
N PRO A 184 24.55 -30.71 -6.80
CA PRO A 184 24.51 -32.08 -6.31
C PRO A 184 25.85 -32.52 -5.74
N GLN A 185 25.84 -33.13 -4.57
CA GLN A 185 27.06 -33.68 -3.97
C GLN A 185 27.38 -35.03 -4.63
N ARG A 186 28.70 -35.25 -4.83
CA ARG A 186 29.24 -36.49 -5.35
C ARG A 186 30.23 -37.08 -4.34
N ASP A 187 30.32 -38.38 -4.30
CA ASP A 187 31.32 -39.08 -3.53
C ASP A 187 32.69 -39.09 -4.21
N ALA A 188 33.68 -39.79 -3.61
CA ALA A 188 35.03 -39.87 -4.14
C ALA A 188 35.11 -40.60 -5.51
N ASN A 189 34.11 -41.39 -5.86
CA ASN A 189 34.03 -42.11 -7.15
C ASN A 189 33.27 -41.28 -8.20
N GLY A 190 32.71 -40.11 -7.82
CA GLY A 190 31.95 -39.24 -8.69
C GLY A 190 30.46 -39.54 -8.73
N ASP A 191 29.98 -40.49 -7.93
CA ASP A 191 28.59 -40.87 -7.88
C ASP A 191 27.76 -39.88 -7.02
N LEU A 192 26.49 -39.66 -7.41
CA LEU A 192 25.62 -38.76 -6.69
C LEU A 192 25.25 -39.33 -5.31
N THR A 193 25.48 -38.57 -4.27
CA THR A 193 25.17 -38.96 -2.88
C THR A 193 23.73 -38.70 -2.46
N GLY A 194 22.90 -38.08 -3.35
CA GLY A 194 21.55 -37.63 -3.03
C GLY A 194 21.50 -36.31 -2.22
N GLY A 195 22.64 -35.80 -1.77
CA GLY A 195 22.76 -34.49 -1.13
C GLY A 195 23.01 -33.35 -2.11
N SER A 196 22.85 -32.12 -1.65
CA SER A 196 23.26 -30.91 -2.38
C SER A 196 24.02 -29.94 -1.48
N ALA A 197 24.93 -29.18 -2.08
CA ALA A 197 25.66 -28.09 -1.43
C ALA A 197 25.28 -26.77 -2.07
N SER A 198 25.06 -25.74 -1.23
CA SER A 198 24.86 -24.38 -1.71
C SER A 198 26.21 -23.80 -2.14
N ARG A 199 26.31 -23.29 -3.36
CA ARG A 199 27.47 -22.60 -3.90
C ARG A 199 27.06 -21.21 -4.36
N PRO A 200 27.80 -20.14 -4.02
CA PRO A 200 27.52 -18.81 -4.53
C PRO A 200 27.81 -18.75 -6.04
N ASP A 201 27.11 -17.83 -6.71
CA ASP A 201 27.41 -17.47 -8.09
C ASP A 201 28.88 -17.04 -8.18
N PRO A 202 29.67 -17.55 -9.13
CA PRO A 202 31.08 -17.15 -9.33
C PRO A 202 31.28 -15.66 -9.64
N ASN A 203 30.24 -14.99 -10.10
CA ASN A 203 30.25 -13.55 -10.34
C ASN A 203 29.87 -12.74 -9.11
N CYS A 204 29.40 -13.38 -8.02
CA CYS A 204 29.01 -12.70 -6.81
C CYS A 204 30.20 -11.99 -6.15
N GLY A 205 30.03 -10.74 -5.80
CA GLY A 205 31.04 -9.94 -5.12
C GLY A 205 32.22 -9.56 -6.01
N ARG A 206 32.05 -9.43 -7.33
CA ARG A 206 33.09 -9.05 -8.27
C ARG A 206 33.70 -7.68 -8.03
N GLU A 207 32.92 -6.76 -7.43
CA GLU A 207 33.41 -5.45 -7.08
C GLU A 207 34.19 -5.47 -5.77
N THR A 208 35.02 -4.46 -5.56
CA THR A 208 35.84 -4.36 -4.35
C THR A 208 34.98 -4.24 -3.10
N GLU A 209 35.51 -4.71 -1.98
CA GLU A 209 34.83 -4.64 -0.69
C GLU A 209 34.39 -3.20 -0.33
N ALA A 210 35.17 -2.20 -0.79
CA ALA A 210 34.82 -0.78 -0.59
C ALA A 210 33.56 -0.36 -1.35
N ASP A 211 33.37 -0.86 -2.57
CA ASP A 211 32.18 -0.56 -3.38
C ASP A 211 30.94 -1.27 -2.82
N GLN A 212 31.12 -2.46 -2.26
CA GLN A 212 30.04 -3.21 -1.61
C GLN A 212 29.51 -2.51 -0.36
N VAL A 213 30.39 -1.94 0.43
CA VAL A 213 30.02 -1.25 1.69
C VAL A 213 29.48 0.15 1.42
N SER A 214 30.03 0.87 0.44
CA SER A 214 29.66 2.26 0.18
C SER A 214 28.33 2.39 -0.57
N ALA A 215 28.02 1.46 -1.46
CA ALA A 215 26.83 1.55 -2.29
C ALA A 215 25.59 0.89 -1.67
N GLY A 216 25.77 -0.08 -0.76
CA GLY A 216 24.64 -0.89 -0.27
C GLY A 216 23.94 -1.71 -1.37
N ASN A 217 24.31 -1.48 -2.60
CA ASN A 217 23.69 -1.90 -3.85
C ASN A 217 24.73 -2.41 -4.82
N ASN A 218 25.38 -3.51 -4.49
CA ASN A 218 26.23 -4.15 -5.47
C ASN A 218 25.36 -4.97 -6.45
N PRO A 219 25.28 -4.61 -7.74
CA PRO A 219 24.53 -5.36 -8.74
C PRO A 219 25.04 -6.80 -8.90
N TRP A 220 26.29 -7.05 -8.48
CA TRP A 220 26.91 -8.37 -8.45
C TRP A 220 26.67 -9.13 -7.15
N GLY A 221 25.84 -8.62 -6.26
CA GLY A 221 25.59 -9.20 -4.95
C GLY A 221 26.76 -9.06 -3.98
N ASN A 222 26.51 -9.42 -2.75
CA ASN A 222 27.49 -9.39 -1.66
C ASN A 222 27.84 -10.82 -1.22
N LEU A 223 29.11 -11.16 -1.20
CA LEU A 223 29.59 -12.45 -0.72
C LEU A 223 29.84 -12.38 0.79
N LEU A 224 28.93 -12.96 1.57
CA LEU A 224 29.01 -12.99 3.02
C LEU A 224 28.99 -14.43 3.53
N GLY A 225 30.03 -14.82 4.29
CA GLY A 225 30.12 -16.16 4.86
C GLY A 225 30.07 -17.30 3.81
N GLY A 226 30.58 -17.07 2.61
CA GLY A 226 30.58 -18.06 1.52
C GLY A 226 29.20 -18.21 0.81
N ARG A 227 28.30 -17.29 1.03
CA ARG A 227 26.98 -17.21 0.36
C ARG A 227 26.82 -15.88 -0.34
N CYS A 228 26.14 -15.91 -1.47
CA CYS A 228 25.78 -14.72 -2.22
C CYS A 228 24.48 -14.14 -1.72
N PHE A 229 24.49 -12.84 -1.45
CA PHE A 229 23.30 -12.07 -1.06
C PHE A 229 23.09 -10.94 -2.05
N MET A 230 21.92 -10.90 -2.65
CA MET A 230 21.54 -9.81 -3.53
C MET A 230 20.89 -8.69 -2.72
N SER A 231 21.28 -7.44 -3.02
CA SER A 231 20.53 -6.27 -2.54
C SER A 231 19.32 -6.03 -3.42
N PHE A 232 18.18 -5.82 -2.79
CA PHE A 232 16.92 -5.46 -3.49
C PHE A 232 16.66 -3.95 -3.50
N GLY A 233 17.58 -3.15 -2.95
CA GLY A 233 17.42 -1.71 -2.86
C GLY A 233 17.23 -1.01 -4.21
N ASP A 234 17.92 -1.50 -5.27
CA ASP A 234 17.79 -0.91 -6.61
C ASP A 234 16.49 -1.29 -7.34
N THR A 235 15.83 -2.33 -6.89
CA THR A 235 14.70 -2.91 -7.61
C THR A 235 13.36 -2.68 -6.95
N ARG A 236 13.34 -2.11 -5.75
CA ARG A 236 12.13 -1.87 -4.99
C ARG A 236 11.77 -0.40 -4.94
N ASP A 237 10.48 -0.17 -4.90
CA ASP A 237 9.94 1.12 -4.54
C ASP A 237 9.69 1.18 -3.02
N PHE A 238 10.10 2.27 -2.40
CA PHE A 238 9.72 2.62 -1.03
C PHE A 238 8.26 3.07 -1.01
N GLN A 239 7.90 3.86 -2.03
CA GLN A 239 6.53 4.27 -2.30
C GLN A 239 6.24 4.11 -3.79
N PRO A 240 5.20 3.38 -4.18
CA PRO A 240 4.82 3.22 -5.58
C PRO A 240 4.22 4.50 -6.15
N ALA A 241 4.35 4.70 -7.45
CA ALA A 241 3.55 5.71 -8.14
C ALA A 241 2.07 5.35 -8.06
N THR A 242 1.25 6.33 -7.74
CA THR A 242 -0.19 6.14 -7.54
C THR A 242 -0.98 7.24 -8.21
N GLN A 243 -2.01 6.86 -8.96
CA GLN A 243 -3.02 7.78 -9.46
C GLN A 243 -4.38 7.32 -8.96
N THR A 244 -5.06 8.18 -8.23
CA THR A 244 -6.41 7.89 -7.71
C THR A 244 -7.36 8.99 -8.15
N SER A 245 -8.49 8.59 -8.71
CA SER A 245 -9.59 9.48 -9.05
C SER A 245 -10.84 9.01 -8.33
N SER A 246 -11.51 9.90 -7.62
CA SER A 246 -12.71 9.59 -6.84
C SER A 246 -13.80 10.61 -7.13
N LEU A 247 -15.03 10.13 -7.18
CA LEU A 247 -16.21 10.97 -7.36
C LEU A 247 -17.32 10.49 -6.42
N TYR A 248 -17.99 11.45 -5.82
CA TYR A 248 -19.16 11.28 -4.99
C TYR A 248 -20.28 12.18 -5.50
N GLY A 249 -21.50 11.65 -5.53
CA GLY A 249 -22.71 12.42 -5.82
C GLY A 249 -23.83 12.02 -4.88
N ASN A 250 -24.54 12.98 -4.35
CA ASN A 250 -25.71 12.76 -3.53
C ASN A 250 -26.85 13.65 -4.00
N LEU A 251 -28.03 13.06 -4.11
CA LEU A 251 -29.27 13.73 -4.43
C LEU A 251 -30.32 13.33 -3.38
N ASN A 252 -30.84 14.31 -2.66
CA ASN A 252 -32.01 14.16 -1.82
C ASN A 252 -33.14 15.01 -2.42
N TRP A 253 -34.30 14.42 -2.60
CA TRP A 253 -35.46 15.10 -3.15
C TRP A 253 -36.73 14.75 -2.35
N ASP A 254 -37.28 15.71 -1.67
CA ASP A 254 -38.54 15.59 -0.99
C ASP A 254 -39.66 15.74 -2.04
N VAL A 255 -40.09 14.59 -2.58
CA VAL A 255 -41.15 14.52 -3.62
C VAL A 255 -42.49 14.95 -3.10
N SER A 256 -42.76 14.68 -1.83
CA SER A 256 -43.97 15.11 -1.08
C SER A 256 -43.66 15.10 0.43
N GLU A 257 -44.61 15.56 1.24
CA GLU A 257 -44.50 15.54 2.71
C GLU A 257 -44.16 14.13 3.27
N ASP A 258 -44.60 13.08 2.60
CA ASP A 258 -44.43 11.69 3.03
C ASP A 258 -43.38 10.89 2.22
N VAL A 259 -42.83 11.47 1.15
CA VAL A 259 -41.96 10.73 0.21
C VAL A 259 -40.69 11.50 -0.08
N THR A 260 -39.55 10.93 0.36
CA THR A 260 -38.22 11.43 0.02
C THR A 260 -37.50 10.44 -0.89
N PHE A 261 -37.02 10.90 -2.03
CA PHE A 261 -36.12 10.14 -2.90
C PHE A 261 -34.67 10.46 -2.56
N ARG A 262 -33.86 9.42 -2.32
CA ARG A 262 -32.43 9.54 -2.05
C ARG A 262 -31.61 8.71 -3.03
N SER A 263 -30.61 9.34 -3.64
CA SER A 263 -29.67 8.66 -4.53
C SER A 263 -28.23 9.03 -4.16
N GLN A 264 -27.39 8.04 -4.06
CA GLN A 264 -25.98 8.21 -3.73
C GLN A 264 -25.15 7.42 -4.73
N VAL A 265 -24.15 8.06 -5.33
CA VAL A 265 -23.24 7.48 -6.30
C VAL A 265 -21.81 7.67 -5.82
N ILE A 266 -21.04 6.60 -5.81
CA ILE A 266 -19.62 6.61 -5.51
C ILE A 266 -18.91 5.93 -6.68
N TRP A 267 -17.91 6.60 -7.22
CA TRP A 267 -17.04 6.05 -8.23
C TRP A 267 -15.58 6.28 -7.83
N ASN A 268 -14.76 5.24 -8.01
CA ASN A 268 -13.33 5.30 -7.72
C ASN A 268 -12.53 4.54 -8.76
N ARG A 269 -11.40 5.10 -9.15
CA ARG A 269 -10.41 4.46 -10.00
C ARG A 269 -9.03 4.68 -9.41
N GLN A 270 -8.33 3.58 -9.14
CA GLN A 270 -6.96 3.61 -8.67
C GLN A 270 -6.05 2.87 -9.65
N LEU A 271 -4.96 3.53 -10.01
CA LEU A 271 -3.85 2.95 -10.75
C LEU A 271 -2.62 3.07 -9.87
N TYR A 272 -1.86 2.01 -9.74
CA TYR A 272 -0.56 2.07 -9.11
C TYR A 272 0.47 1.28 -9.90
N GLN A 273 1.70 1.76 -9.88
CA GLN A 273 2.83 1.11 -10.49
C GLN A 273 3.90 0.91 -9.43
N ASN A 274 4.27 -0.35 -9.23
CA ASN A 274 5.20 -0.76 -8.19
C ASN A 274 6.29 -1.63 -8.77
N ARG A 275 7.54 -1.34 -8.42
CA ARG A 275 8.68 -2.22 -8.69
C ARG A 275 8.91 -3.11 -7.48
N ASN A 276 8.90 -4.39 -7.73
CA ASN A 276 9.14 -5.40 -6.72
C ASN A 276 10.49 -6.07 -6.95
N ASN A 277 10.80 -7.05 -6.13
CA ASN A 277 12.02 -7.83 -6.29
C ASN A 277 12.13 -8.42 -7.69
N PRO A 278 13.34 -8.55 -8.24
CA PRO A 278 13.55 -9.36 -9.43
C PRO A 278 13.11 -10.80 -9.14
N SER A 279 12.84 -11.55 -10.20
CA SER A 279 12.41 -12.94 -10.08
C SER A 279 13.40 -13.73 -9.22
N ASN A 280 12.87 -14.41 -8.21
CA ASN A 280 13.64 -15.30 -7.34
C ASN A 280 13.18 -16.74 -7.61
N PRO A 281 13.83 -17.45 -8.53
CA PRO A 281 13.42 -18.82 -8.90
C PRO A 281 13.53 -19.82 -7.75
N GLY A 282 14.33 -19.54 -6.72
CA GLY A 282 14.46 -20.39 -5.53
C GLY A 282 13.37 -20.20 -4.47
N ALA A 283 12.50 -19.19 -4.61
CA ALA A 283 11.49 -18.89 -3.60
C ALA A 283 10.24 -19.77 -3.68
N ARG A 284 10.05 -20.51 -4.75
CA ARG A 284 8.92 -21.45 -4.92
C ARG A 284 9.44 -22.88 -4.85
N SER A 285 8.92 -23.65 -3.91
CA SER A 285 9.33 -25.03 -3.63
C SER A 285 9.12 -26.02 -4.81
N GLU A 286 8.36 -25.64 -5.82
CA GLU A 286 7.96 -26.52 -6.91
C GLU A 286 8.71 -26.27 -8.24
N ALA A 287 9.49 -25.19 -8.35
CA ALA A 287 10.21 -24.87 -9.57
C ALA A 287 11.59 -24.25 -9.25
N LEU A 288 12.49 -25.07 -8.79
CA LEU A 288 13.90 -24.70 -8.79
C LEU A 288 14.33 -24.51 -10.26
N ALA A 289 14.85 -23.32 -10.60
CA ALA A 289 15.47 -23.13 -11.89
C ALA A 289 16.69 -24.04 -11.97
N VAL A 290 16.63 -25.05 -12.82
CA VAL A 290 17.71 -26.00 -13.02
C VAL A 290 18.50 -25.55 -14.24
N VAL A 291 19.77 -25.17 -14.02
CA VAL A 291 20.73 -24.99 -15.11
C VAL A 291 21.32 -26.36 -15.43
N ARG A 292 20.98 -26.91 -16.60
CA ARG A 292 21.55 -28.17 -17.05
C ARG A 292 23.05 -28.02 -17.27
N GLY A 293 23.83 -29.05 -16.87
CA GLY A 293 25.29 -29.06 -16.97
C GLY A 293 25.83 -28.79 -18.38
N GLU A 294 25.02 -29.05 -19.40
CA GLU A 294 25.40 -28.93 -20.81
C GLU A 294 25.16 -27.53 -21.40
N LEU A 295 24.41 -26.67 -20.68
CA LEU A 295 24.10 -25.34 -21.20
C LEU A 295 25.29 -24.40 -21.11
N PRO A 296 25.50 -23.55 -22.15
CA PRO A 296 26.47 -22.47 -22.08
C PRO A 296 26.15 -21.56 -20.88
N GLY A 297 27.16 -21.26 -20.08
CA GLY A 297 27.00 -20.46 -18.86
C GLY A 297 26.87 -21.25 -17.56
N ASN A 298 26.81 -22.58 -17.59
CA ASN A 298 26.98 -23.37 -16.38
C ASN A 298 28.47 -23.36 -15.96
N THR A 299 28.75 -22.65 -14.89
CA THR A 299 30.10 -22.50 -14.33
C THR A 299 30.49 -23.60 -13.35
N PHE A 300 29.62 -24.55 -13.08
CA PHE A 300 29.81 -25.66 -12.12
C PHE A 300 29.89 -27.03 -12.81
N ARG A 301 30.52 -27.09 -13.98
CA ARG A 301 30.79 -28.34 -14.67
C ARG A 301 31.77 -29.21 -13.88
#